data_b0d25cce45461b78aee8bed4b2d484ad
#
_entry.id   b0d25cce45461b78aee8bed4b2d484ad
#
_cell.length_a   1.000
_cell.length_b   1.000
_cell.length_c   1.000
_cell.angle_alpha   90.00
_cell.angle_beta   90.00
_cell.angle_gamma   90.00
#
_symmetry.space_group_name_H-M   'P 1'
#
loop_
_entity.id
_entity.type
_entity.pdbx_description
1 polymer ?
#
loop_
_entity_poly.entity_id
_entity_poly.type
_entity_poly.pdbx_seq_one_letter_code
_entity_poly.pdbx_strand_id
1 'polypeptide(L)'
;MSKFEKDYKKLIKHVSCNGVLTKTRTNVDAIACFNKSLTIDLNEGFPIITGRKIFFDKAYHEYVWIKEGLTTLTYLHQHDILWWDSYADKNGSLGKTYGYQLRNFNDEIDQLDYVHRRIREQSRQGHVTFWNPSDITKTMLPPCFTGMTFQVQGKKLNMSAQFRSSDLMLGLPYDIIMMALFLTEIAEFNELQPNLLGIQITDAHIYVNHDWQSSKYINSQMYKLPFLCKKSEGGYFLSDYNHGPHIEIPLNK
;
A
#
# COMPACT_ATOMS: atom_id res chain seq x y z
N MET A 1 18.19 12.79 -5.09
CA MET A 1 16.77 12.65 -5.49
C MET A 1 16.50 11.19 -5.78
N SER A 2 15.53 10.57 -5.12
CA SER A 2 15.29 9.12 -5.23
C SER A 2 14.83 8.73 -6.63
N LYS A 3 15.26 7.55 -7.09
CA LYS A 3 14.78 6.94 -8.33
C LYS A 3 13.29 6.62 -8.22
N PHE A 4 12.86 6.11 -7.05
CA PHE A 4 11.47 5.78 -6.76
C PHE A 4 10.52 6.93 -7.10
N GLU A 5 10.69 8.12 -6.51
CA GLU A 5 9.73 9.21 -6.70
C GLU A 5 9.76 9.79 -8.12
N LYS A 6 10.93 9.74 -8.80
CA LYS A 6 11.01 10.07 -10.23
C LYS A 6 10.16 9.14 -11.08
N ASP A 7 10.25 7.84 -10.84
CA ASP A 7 9.50 6.84 -11.59
C ASP A 7 8.00 6.90 -11.25
N TYR A 8 7.66 7.23 -10.00
CA TYR A 8 6.28 7.47 -9.59
C TYR A 8 5.65 8.68 -10.31
N LYS A 9 6.36 9.82 -10.39
CA LYS A 9 5.91 10.98 -11.16
C LYS A 9 5.78 10.70 -12.66
N LYS A 10 6.70 9.90 -13.23
CA LYS A 10 6.58 9.44 -14.62
C LYS A 10 5.34 8.56 -14.82
N LEU A 11 5.03 7.67 -13.87
CA LEU A 11 3.83 6.84 -13.92
C LEU A 11 2.56 7.71 -13.93
N ILE A 12 2.44 8.67 -13.01
CA ILE A 12 1.30 9.60 -12.96
C ILE A 12 1.20 10.36 -14.30
N LYS A 13 2.30 10.94 -14.77
CA LYS A 13 2.32 11.67 -16.06
C LYS A 13 1.89 10.76 -17.22
N HIS A 14 2.39 9.52 -17.25
CA HIS A 14 2.03 8.56 -18.30
C HIS A 14 0.52 8.26 -18.29
N VAL A 15 -0.06 7.99 -17.12
CA VAL A 15 -1.50 7.71 -17.00
C VAL A 15 -2.33 8.93 -17.37
N SER A 16 -1.98 10.12 -16.89
CA SER A 16 -2.69 11.35 -17.24
C SER A 16 -2.66 11.66 -18.76
N CYS A 17 -1.54 11.35 -19.44
CA CYS A 17 -1.40 11.71 -20.86
C CYS A 17 -1.87 10.61 -21.84
N ASN A 18 -1.82 9.34 -21.45
CA ASN A 18 -2.02 8.19 -22.36
C ASN A 18 -3.14 7.24 -21.88
N GLY A 19 -3.75 7.51 -20.74
CA GLY A 19 -4.83 6.68 -20.22
C GLY A 19 -6.14 6.88 -20.98
N VAL A 20 -7.02 5.92 -20.85
CA VAL A 20 -8.37 5.94 -21.44
C VAL A 20 -9.38 6.34 -20.38
N LEU A 21 -10.33 7.22 -20.76
CA LEU A 21 -11.43 7.60 -19.89
C LEU A 21 -12.31 6.38 -19.60
N THR A 22 -12.47 6.05 -18.33
CA THR A 22 -13.17 4.85 -17.86
C THR A 22 -14.24 5.24 -16.84
N LYS A 23 -15.42 4.66 -17.00
CA LYS A 23 -16.50 4.77 -16.00
C LYS A 23 -16.12 4.02 -14.75
N THR A 24 -16.42 4.58 -13.60
CA THR A 24 -16.16 3.96 -12.30
C THR A 24 -17.46 3.67 -11.54
N ARG A 25 -17.39 2.92 -10.45
CA ARG A 25 -18.53 2.73 -9.54
C ARG A 25 -18.88 4.00 -8.74
N THR A 26 -17.92 4.90 -8.61
CA THR A 26 -18.16 6.24 -8.05
C THR A 26 -18.78 7.14 -9.13
N ASN A 27 -19.39 8.23 -8.78
CA ASN A 27 -19.94 9.17 -9.75
C ASN A 27 -18.89 10.03 -10.46
N VAL A 28 -17.62 9.69 -10.33
CA VAL A 28 -16.48 10.40 -10.94
C VAL A 28 -15.72 9.44 -11.85
N ASP A 29 -15.58 9.80 -13.12
CA ASP A 29 -14.82 9.02 -14.09
C ASP A 29 -13.31 9.05 -13.76
N ALA A 30 -12.56 8.08 -14.28
CA ALA A 30 -11.12 8.02 -14.14
C ALA A 30 -10.42 7.86 -15.50
N ILE A 31 -9.19 8.34 -15.57
CA ILE A 31 -8.26 8.05 -16.67
C ILE A 31 -7.42 6.86 -16.23
N ALA A 32 -7.43 5.77 -16.96
CA ALA A 32 -6.81 4.51 -16.58
C ALA A 32 -5.86 3.94 -17.63
N CYS A 33 -4.80 3.28 -17.17
CA CYS A 33 -3.88 2.51 -17.99
C CYS A 33 -3.78 1.08 -17.47
N PHE A 34 -3.80 0.13 -18.40
CA PHE A 34 -3.62 -1.28 -18.10
C PHE A 34 -2.17 -1.62 -17.79
N ASN A 35 -1.95 -2.48 -16.77
CA ASN A 35 -0.69 -3.15 -16.42
C ASN A 35 0.50 -2.21 -16.28
N LYS A 36 0.58 -1.56 -15.15
CA LYS A 36 1.69 -0.68 -14.74
C LYS A 36 2.46 -1.29 -13.58
N SER A 37 3.75 -0.97 -13.50
CA SER A 37 4.59 -1.45 -12.40
C SER A 37 5.60 -0.41 -11.95
N LEU A 38 6.01 -0.52 -10.69
CA LEU A 38 7.13 0.20 -10.10
C LEU A 38 8.05 -0.81 -9.40
N THR A 39 9.35 -0.59 -9.47
CA THR A 39 10.33 -1.29 -8.64
C THR A 39 11.02 -0.28 -7.75
N ILE A 40 10.95 -0.49 -6.45
CA ILE A 40 11.41 0.43 -5.42
C ILE A 40 12.56 -0.24 -4.67
N ASP A 41 13.69 0.43 -4.57
CA ASP A 41 14.85 -0.02 -3.81
C ASP A 41 14.81 0.60 -2.40
N LEU A 42 14.58 -0.22 -1.37
CA LEU A 42 14.54 0.23 0.02
C LEU A 42 15.91 0.68 0.55
N ASN A 43 17.00 0.36 -0.15
CA ASN A 43 18.34 0.84 0.22
C ASN A 43 18.52 2.34 -0.08
N GLU A 44 17.68 2.95 -0.94
CA GLU A 44 17.69 4.40 -1.19
C GLU A 44 17.09 5.23 -0.03
N GLY A 45 16.40 4.59 0.90
CA GLY A 45 15.62 5.16 2.01
C GLY A 45 14.18 4.64 2.02
N PHE A 46 13.40 5.05 3.03
CA PHE A 46 12.01 4.58 3.14
C PHE A 46 11.12 5.21 2.07
N PRO A 47 10.35 4.40 1.30
CA PRO A 47 9.65 4.88 0.11
C PRO A 47 8.34 5.61 0.45
N ILE A 48 8.46 6.82 0.92
CA ILE A 48 7.36 7.78 1.03
C ILE A 48 7.59 8.91 0.03
N ILE A 49 6.56 9.33 -0.71
CA ILE A 49 6.70 10.45 -1.64
C ILE A 49 6.94 11.75 -0.87
N THR A 50 7.81 12.60 -1.41
CA THR A 50 8.28 13.82 -0.75
C THR A 50 7.77 15.11 -1.41
N GLY A 51 7.35 15.06 -2.65
CA GLY A 51 6.84 16.23 -3.39
C GLY A 51 5.53 16.81 -2.84
N ARG A 52 4.84 16.06 -2.00
CA ARG A 52 3.72 16.52 -1.16
C ARG A 52 3.73 15.78 0.17
N LYS A 53 3.09 16.36 1.19
CA LYS A 53 2.96 15.70 2.50
C LYS A 53 2.07 14.46 2.41
N ILE A 54 2.58 13.33 2.94
CA ILE A 54 1.81 12.12 3.25
C ILE A 54 1.84 11.92 4.77
N PHE A 55 0.74 11.49 5.35
CA PHE A 55 0.63 11.24 6.78
C PHE A 55 1.08 9.82 7.09
N PHE A 56 2.38 9.66 7.37
CA PHE A 56 2.99 8.37 7.67
C PHE A 56 2.28 7.65 8.81
N ASP A 57 1.97 8.35 9.90
CA ASP A 57 1.33 7.74 11.08
C ASP A 57 -0.02 7.09 10.74
N LYS A 58 -0.80 7.71 9.83
CA LYS A 58 -2.06 7.11 9.37
C LYS A 58 -1.84 5.83 8.57
N ALA A 59 -0.88 5.83 7.64
CA ALA A 59 -0.51 4.62 6.89
C ALA A 59 0.06 3.54 7.81
N TYR A 60 0.86 3.93 8.82
CA TYR A 60 1.41 3.01 9.81
C TYR A 60 0.31 2.35 10.64
N HIS A 61 -0.66 3.09 11.13
CA HIS A 61 -1.76 2.51 11.91
C HIS A 61 -2.72 1.68 11.06
N GLU A 62 -2.94 2.01 9.79
CA GLU A 62 -3.68 1.14 8.87
C GLU A 62 -2.91 -0.16 8.61
N TYR A 63 -1.58 -0.10 8.43
CA TYR A 63 -0.72 -1.28 8.37
C TYR A 63 -0.85 -2.17 9.62
N VAL A 64 -0.78 -1.58 10.82
CA VAL A 64 -0.95 -2.31 12.10
C VAL A 64 -2.33 -2.97 12.16
N TRP A 65 -3.38 -2.24 11.79
CA TRP A 65 -4.75 -2.76 11.76
C TRP A 65 -4.88 -4.00 10.86
N ILE A 66 -4.27 -3.98 9.68
CA ILE A 66 -4.25 -5.13 8.78
C ILE A 66 -3.39 -6.27 9.35
N LYS A 67 -2.19 -5.96 9.83
CA LYS A 67 -1.23 -6.94 10.34
C LYS A 67 -1.78 -7.72 11.54
N GLU A 68 -2.47 -7.03 12.44
CA GLU A 68 -3.08 -7.64 13.64
C GLU A 68 -4.41 -8.37 13.35
N GLY A 69 -4.86 -8.42 12.09
CA GLY A 69 -6.10 -9.12 11.73
C GLY A 69 -7.37 -8.41 12.17
N LEU A 70 -7.30 -7.13 12.49
CA LEU A 70 -8.45 -6.37 12.96
C LEU A 70 -9.43 -6.13 11.81
N THR A 71 -10.73 -6.16 12.14
CA THR A 71 -11.82 -6.04 11.14
C THR A 71 -12.79 -4.92 11.44
N THR A 72 -12.63 -4.23 12.57
CA THR A 72 -13.54 -3.15 13.02
C THR A 72 -12.86 -1.80 12.96
N LEU A 73 -13.66 -0.74 12.86
CA LEU A 73 -13.18 0.66 12.79
C LEU A 73 -12.60 1.17 14.12
N THR A 74 -12.83 0.51 15.23
CA THR A 74 -12.48 1.00 16.58
C THR A 74 -11.00 1.44 16.66
N TYR A 75 -10.09 0.59 16.21
CA TYR A 75 -8.66 0.92 16.21
C TYR A 75 -8.33 2.09 15.26
N LEU A 76 -8.93 2.10 14.07
CA LEU A 76 -8.70 3.15 13.08
C LEU A 76 -9.19 4.52 13.59
N HIS A 77 -10.34 4.58 14.24
CA HIS A 77 -10.87 5.82 14.84
C HIS A 77 -10.00 6.36 15.97
N GLN A 78 -9.35 5.50 16.77
CA GLN A 78 -8.38 5.94 17.80
C GLN A 78 -7.17 6.67 17.21
N HIS A 79 -6.94 6.52 15.90
CA HIS A 79 -5.83 7.14 15.16
C HIS A 79 -6.31 8.12 14.07
N ASP A 80 -7.55 8.63 14.19
CA ASP A 80 -8.15 9.59 13.25
C ASP A 80 -8.17 9.11 11.79
N ILE A 81 -8.34 7.81 11.56
CA ILE A 81 -8.44 7.19 10.25
C ILE A 81 -9.92 6.93 9.97
N LEU A 82 -10.52 7.76 9.07
CA LEU A 82 -11.95 7.79 8.81
C LEU A 82 -12.34 7.37 7.38
N TRP A 83 -11.37 7.09 6.51
CA TRP A 83 -11.66 6.77 5.10
C TRP A 83 -12.30 5.40 4.89
N TRP A 84 -12.30 4.52 5.92
CA TRP A 84 -12.98 3.24 5.91
C TRP A 84 -14.45 3.28 6.34
N ASP A 85 -14.94 4.39 6.92
CA ASP A 85 -16.27 4.50 7.52
C ASP A 85 -17.40 4.16 6.56
N SER A 86 -17.28 4.58 5.29
CA SER A 86 -18.28 4.32 4.27
C SER A 86 -18.33 2.86 3.78
N TYR A 87 -17.37 2.04 4.21
CA TYR A 87 -17.25 0.62 3.86
C TYR A 87 -17.50 -0.31 5.05
N ALA A 88 -17.92 0.22 6.19
CA ALA A 88 -18.27 -0.56 7.37
C ALA A 88 -19.78 -0.82 7.43
N ASP A 89 -20.14 -1.92 8.05
CA ASP A 89 -21.52 -2.21 8.40
C ASP A 89 -21.99 -1.34 9.60
N LYS A 90 -23.25 -1.51 10.00
CA LYS A 90 -23.84 -0.77 11.13
C LYS A 90 -23.15 -1.01 12.48
N ASN A 91 -22.32 -2.05 12.60
CA ASN A 91 -21.53 -2.39 13.80
C ASN A 91 -20.08 -1.90 13.68
N GLY A 92 -19.74 -1.18 12.63
CA GLY A 92 -18.38 -0.72 12.35
C GLY A 92 -17.45 -1.84 11.88
N SER A 93 -17.97 -2.94 11.34
CA SER A 93 -17.16 -4.04 10.81
C SER A 93 -16.99 -3.93 9.29
N LEU A 94 -15.79 -4.21 8.81
CA LEU A 94 -15.45 -4.32 7.40
C LEU A 94 -15.55 -5.77 6.88
N GLY A 95 -15.92 -6.70 7.77
CA GLY A 95 -16.06 -8.11 7.44
C GLY A 95 -14.73 -8.82 7.20
N LYS A 96 -14.76 -9.90 6.43
CA LYS A 96 -13.60 -10.76 6.15
C LYS A 96 -12.72 -10.16 5.02
N THR A 97 -12.17 -8.96 5.26
CA THR A 97 -11.27 -8.29 4.31
C THR A 97 -9.79 -8.42 4.75
N TYR A 98 -8.92 -7.57 4.32
CA TYR A 98 -7.45 -7.57 4.45
C TYR A 98 -6.88 -8.29 5.70
N GLY A 99 -7.11 -7.74 6.89
CA GLY A 99 -6.54 -8.28 8.13
C GLY A 99 -7.07 -9.69 8.44
N TYR A 100 -8.37 -9.91 8.23
CA TYR A 100 -8.96 -11.23 8.41
C TYR A 100 -8.32 -12.25 7.46
N GLN A 101 -8.22 -11.92 6.17
CA GLN A 101 -7.61 -12.84 5.21
C GLN A 101 -6.13 -13.11 5.53
N LEU A 102 -5.41 -12.12 6.06
CA LEU A 102 -4.01 -12.28 6.43
C LEU A 102 -3.82 -13.25 7.60
N ARG A 103 -4.66 -13.13 8.64
CA ARG A 103 -4.45 -13.81 9.93
C ARG A 103 -5.35 -15.01 10.17
N ASN A 104 -6.43 -15.16 9.40
CA ASN A 104 -7.43 -16.20 9.60
C ASN A 104 -8.08 -16.67 8.30
N PHE A 105 -7.28 -16.89 7.25
CA PHE A 105 -7.77 -17.30 5.93
C PHE A 105 -8.56 -18.60 6.03
N ASN A 106 -9.80 -18.60 5.54
CA ASN A 106 -10.76 -19.71 5.65
C ASN A 106 -11.00 -20.21 7.10
N ASP A 107 -10.91 -19.32 8.08
CA ASP A 107 -11.08 -19.60 9.50
C ASP A 107 -10.02 -20.54 10.11
N GLU A 108 -8.88 -20.77 9.42
CA GLU A 108 -7.86 -21.75 9.81
C GLU A 108 -6.41 -21.29 9.61
N ILE A 109 -6.12 -20.50 8.57
CA ILE A 109 -4.74 -20.30 8.12
C ILE A 109 -4.25 -18.90 8.47
N ASP A 110 -3.22 -18.82 9.30
CA ASP A 110 -2.40 -17.63 9.44
C ASP A 110 -1.38 -17.57 8.30
N GLN A 111 -1.62 -16.67 7.35
CA GLN A 111 -0.77 -16.55 6.18
C GLN A 111 0.59 -15.90 6.49
N LEU A 112 0.71 -15.09 7.56
CA LEU A 112 2.01 -14.57 8.01
C LEU A 112 2.88 -15.70 8.54
N ASP A 113 2.36 -16.57 9.38
CA ASP A 113 3.10 -17.74 9.88
C ASP A 113 3.50 -18.67 8.75
N TYR A 114 2.62 -18.85 7.77
CA TYR A 114 2.94 -19.62 6.58
C TYR A 114 4.12 -19.00 5.81
N VAL A 115 4.08 -17.70 5.54
CA VAL A 115 5.16 -17.00 4.81
C VAL A 115 6.48 -17.05 5.58
N HIS A 116 6.47 -16.84 6.88
CA HIS A 116 7.69 -16.94 7.70
C HIS A 116 8.36 -18.32 7.57
N ARG A 117 7.58 -19.40 7.58
CA ARG A 117 8.11 -20.77 7.35
C ARG A 117 8.71 -20.91 5.95
N ARG A 118 7.99 -20.44 4.90
CA ARG A 118 8.49 -20.50 3.51
C ARG A 118 9.77 -19.71 3.30
N ILE A 119 9.90 -18.54 3.94
CA ILE A 119 11.11 -17.71 3.88
C ILE A 119 12.31 -18.44 4.51
N ARG A 120 12.14 -19.04 5.70
CA ARG A 120 13.21 -19.80 6.35
C ARG A 120 13.68 -20.99 5.55
N GLU A 121 12.76 -21.63 4.83
CA GLU A 121 13.05 -22.73 3.91
C GLU A 121 13.62 -22.25 2.56
N GLN A 122 13.76 -20.95 2.35
CA GLN A 122 14.12 -20.34 1.06
C GLN A 122 13.24 -20.80 -0.10
N SER A 123 11.99 -21.10 0.20
CA SER A 123 11.01 -21.60 -0.75
C SER A 123 10.50 -20.49 -1.66
N ARG A 124 10.18 -20.85 -2.91
CA ARG A 124 9.50 -19.97 -3.87
C ARG A 124 7.98 -19.89 -3.63
N GLN A 125 7.47 -20.53 -2.60
CA GLN A 125 6.04 -20.63 -2.28
C GLN A 125 5.59 -19.58 -1.23
N GLY A 126 6.46 -18.63 -0.86
CA GLY A 126 6.12 -17.52 0.05
C GLY A 126 5.13 -16.57 -0.61
N HIS A 127 3.83 -16.81 -0.40
CA HIS A 127 2.76 -15.98 -0.96
C HIS A 127 1.64 -15.78 0.07
N VAL A 128 1.09 -14.56 0.08
CA VAL A 128 -0.13 -14.18 0.80
C VAL A 128 -1.18 -13.81 -0.24
N THR A 129 -2.41 -14.26 -0.08
CA THR A 129 -3.55 -13.79 -0.86
C THR A 129 -4.56 -13.06 0.03
N PHE A 130 -5.00 -11.88 -0.40
CA PHE A 130 -6.10 -11.14 0.23
C PHE A 130 -7.43 -11.37 -0.52
N TRP A 131 -7.35 -11.93 -1.73
CA TRP A 131 -8.50 -12.22 -2.56
C TRP A 131 -9.04 -13.63 -2.25
N ASN A 132 -10.16 -13.68 -1.53
CA ASN A 132 -10.84 -14.93 -1.22
C ASN A 132 -12.20 -14.98 -1.93
N PRO A 133 -12.37 -15.80 -2.98
CA PRO A 133 -13.64 -15.89 -3.73
C PRO A 133 -14.85 -16.23 -2.86
N SER A 134 -14.67 -16.96 -1.77
CA SER A 134 -15.75 -17.36 -0.86
C SER A 134 -16.29 -16.23 -0.01
N ASP A 135 -15.48 -15.16 0.19
CA ASP A 135 -15.82 -14.03 1.06
C ASP A 135 -16.05 -12.72 0.29
N ILE A 136 -15.62 -12.66 -1.00
CA ILE A 136 -15.60 -11.42 -1.78
C ILE A 136 -16.97 -10.75 -1.90
N THR A 137 -18.03 -11.54 -1.98
CA THR A 137 -19.42 -11.05 -2.07
C THR A 137 -19.98 -10.60 -0.73
N LYS A 138 -19.27 -10.88 0.37
CA LYS A 138 -19.66 -10.53 1.75
C LYS A 138 -18.91 -9.29 2.27
N THR A 139 -17.94 -8.79 1.51
CA THR A 139 -17.20 -7.58 1.85
C THR A 139 -17.82 -6.36 1.19
N MET A 140 -17.87 -5.24 1.89
CA MET A 140 -18.39 -3.97 1.33
C MET A 140 -17.46 -3.41 0.26
N LEU A 141 -16.16 -3.66 0.38
CA LEU A 141 -15.13 -3.28 -0.60
C LEU A 141 -14.18 -4.45 -0.84
N PRO A 142 -14.21 -5.09 -2.02
CA PRO A 142 -13.22 -6.09 -2.40
C PRO A 142 -11.78 -5.53 -2.37
N PRO A 143 -10.80 -6.28 -1.86
CA PRO A 143 -9.41 -5.83 -1.72
C PRO A 143 -8.83 -5.23 -2.99
N CYS A 144 -8.19 -4.06 -2.91
CA CYS A 144 -7.46 -3.44 -4.02
C CYS A 144 -6.11 -4.11 -4.25
N PHE A 145 -5.31 -4.29 -3.19
CA PHE A 145 -4.16 -5.18 -3.25
C PHE A 145 -4.61 -6.62 -2.96
N THR A 146 -4.21 -7.51 -3.85
CA THR A 146 -4.75 -8.88 -3.91
C THR A 146 -3.78 -9.93 -3.40
N GLY A 147 -2.48 -9.61 -3.33
CA GLY A 147 -1.48 -10.53 -2.82
C GLY A 147 -0.09 -9.94 -2.67
N MET A 148 0.75 -10.66 -1.95
CA MET A 148 2.17 -10.38 -1.76
C MET A 148 2.96 -11.67 -1.99
N THR A 149 4.01 -11.61 -2.82
CA THR A 149 4.90 -12.75 -3.10
C THR A 149 6.31 -12.40 -2.68
N PHE A 150 6.96 -13.28 -1.94
CA PHE A 150 8.28 -13.07 -1.36
C PHE A 150 9.35 -13.90 -2.05
N GLN A 151 10.56 -13.34 -2.16
CA GLN A 151 11.72 -14.00 -2.73
C GLN A 151 12.95 -13.73 -1.87
N VAL A 152 13.60 -14.78 -1.39
CA VAL A 152 14.90 -14.70 -0.72
C VAL A 152 16.02 -14.72 -1.76
N GLN A 153 16.96 -13.78 -1.66
CA GLN A 153 18.19 -13.73 -2.46
C GLN A 153 19.40 -13.50 -1.53
N GLY A 154 20.10 -14.57 -1.18
CA GLY A 154 21.16 -14.52 -0.17
C GLY A 154 20.60 -14.05 1.17
N LYS A 155 21.10 -12.92 1.69
CA LYS A 155 20.61 -12.30 2.92
C LYS A 155 19.57 -11.21 2.71
N LYS A 156 18.98 -11.12 1.53
CA LYS A 156 18.02 -10.07 1.16
C LYS A 156 16.64 -10.67 0.90
N LEU A 157 15.60 -9.95 1.31
CA LEU A 157 14.21 -10.25 1.02
C LEU A 157 13.66 -9.25 0.01
N ASN A 158 13.10 -9.76 -1.08
CA ASN A 158 12.32 -8.99 -2.04
C ASN A 158 10.84 -9.31 -1.88
N MET A 159 9.96 -8.38 -2.23
CA MET A 159 8.52 -8.58 -2.25
C MET A 159 7.91 -8.00 -3.53
N SER A 160 6.95 -8.71 -4.10
CA SER A 160 6.07 -8.18 -5.16
C SER A 160 4.65 -8.10 -4.62
N ALA A 161 4.05 -6.92 -4.63
CA ALA A 161 2.66 -6.67 -4.27
C ALA A 161 1.81 -6.51 -5.54
N GLN A 162 0.66 -7.24 -5.58
CA GLN A 162 -0.25 -7.25 -6.71
C GLN A 162 -1.51 -6.44 -6.38
N PHE A 163 -1.84 -5.50 -7.27
CA PHE A 163 -3.03 -4.65 -7.18
C PHE A 163 -3.93 -4.90 -8.38
N ARG A 164 -5.21 -5.26 -8.15
CA ARG A 164 -6.20 -5.30 -9.23
C ARG A 164 -6.53 -3.90 -9.74
N SER A 165 -6.50 -2.90 -8.86
CA SER A 165 -6.79 -1.50 -9.18
C SER A 165 -6.16 -0.60 -8.12
N SER A 166 -5.65 0.57 -8.53
CA SER A 166 -5.09 1.55 -7.59
C SER A 166 -5.24 2.98 -8.09
N ASP A 167 -5.79 3.85 -7.22
CA ASP A 167 -5.77 5.30 -7.40
C ASP A 167 -4.36 5.84 -7.14
N LEU A 168 -3.71 6.31 -8.19
CA LEU A 168 -2.34 6.79 -8.13
C LEU A 168 -2.18 8.07 -7.31
N MET A 169 -3.24 8.82 -7.08
CA MET A 169 -3.13 10.09 -6.37
C MET A 169 -3.43 9.98 -4.88
N LEU A 170 -4.42 9.18 -4.48
CA LEU A 170 -4.85 9.09 -3.10
C LEU A 170 -4.39 7.78 -2.43
N GLY A 171 -4.76 6.61 -2.97
CA GLY A 171 -4.53 5.31 -2.33
C GLY A 171 -3.07 4.84 -2.42
N LEU A 172 -2.50 4.80 -3.63
CA LEU A 172 -1.19 4.18 -3.87
C LEU A 172 -0.05 4.72 -2.99
N PRO A 173 0.05 6.03 -2.67
CA PRO A 173 1.10 6.52 -1.76
C PRO A 173 1.05 5.89 -0.36
N TYR A 174 -0.14 5.63 0.17
CA TYR A 174 -0.34 4.96 1.46
C TYR A 174 -0.09 3.46 1.35
N ASP A 175 -0.56 2.83 0.26
CA ASP A 175 -0.31 1.41 -0.02
C ASP A 175 1.19 1.10 -0.12
N ILE A 176 1.99 1.95 -0.79
CA ILE A 176 3.45 1.79 -0.88
C ILE A 176 4.10 1.79 0.50
N ILE A 177 3.67 2.68 1.40
CA ILE A 177 4.16 2.73 2.79
C ILE A 177 3.84 1.42 3.50
N MET A 178 2.59 0.96 3.42
CA MET A 178 2.17 -0.30 4.05
C MET A 178 2.95 -1.50 3.50
N MET A 179 3.11 -1.60 2.18
CA MET A 179 3.88 -2.68 1.55
C MET A 179 5.37 -2.63 1.96
N ALA A 180 5.96 -1.44 2.07
CA ALA A 180 7.33 -1.29 2.56
C ALA A 180 7.47 -1.69 4.03
N LEU A 181 6.48 -1.40 4.87
CA LEU A 181 6.44 -1.85 6.27
C LEU A 181 6.32 -3.38 6.36
N PHE A 182 5.44 -4.01 5.57
CA PHE A 182 5.37 -5.48 5.49
C PHE A 182 6.70 -6.10 5.09
N LEU A 183 7.33 -5.60 4.02
CA LEU A 183 8.63 -6.11 3.58
C LEU A 183 9.70 -5.95 4.66
N THR A 184 9.74 -4.79 5.32
CA THR A 184 10.74 -4.51 6.36
C THR A 184 10.55 -5.41 7.57
N GLU A 185 9.35 -5.49 8.13
CA GLU A 185 9.10 -6.27 9.35
C GLU A 185 9.27 -7.77 9.10
N ILE A 186 8.79 -8.28 7.96
CA ILE A 186 8.96 -9.70 7.60
C ILE A 186 10.44 -10.03 7.35
N ALA A 187 11.21 -9.13 6.73
CA ALA A 187 12.65 -9.32 6.55
C ALA A 187 13.38 -9.37 7.91
N GLU A 188 13.13 -8.40 8.78
CA GLU A 188 13.74 -8.32 10.11
C GLU A 188 13.42 -9.55 10.97
N PHE A 189 12.16 -9.99 10.98
CA PHE A 189 11.74 -11.19 11.73
C PHE A 189 12.47 -12.47 11.28
N ASN A 190 12.88 -12.53 10.01
CA ASN A 190 13.63 -13.66 9.45
C ASN A 190 15.13 -13.39 9.33
N GLU A 191 15.67 -12.37 10.01
CA GLU A 191 17.09 -11.99 10.00
C GLU A 191 17.64 -11.69 8.59
N LEU A 192 16.78 -11.17 7.72
CA LEU A 192 17.09 -10.75 6.36
C LEU A 192 17.09 -9.22 6.24
N GLN A 193 17.71 -8.70 5.19
CA GLN A 193 17.66 -7.28 4.84
C GLN A 193 16.51 -7.02 3.86
N PRO A 194 15.61 -6.06 4.11
CA PRO A 194 14.64 -5.63 3.12
C PRO A 194 15.37 -5.05 1.90
N ASN A 195 14.89 -5.37 0.68
CA ASN A 195 15.63 -5.01 -0.53
C ASN A 195 14.70 -4.37 -1.58
N LEU A 196 14.16 -5.14 -2.52
CA LEU A 196 13.33 -4.60 -3.58
C LEU A 196 11.85 -4.83 -3.30
N LEU A 197 11.05 -3.77 -3.47
CA LEU A 197 9.60 -3.81 -3.48
C LEU A 197 9.09 -3.60 -4.90
N GLY A 198 8.46 -4.63 -5.47
CA GLY A 198 7.73 -4.54 -6.72
C GLY A 198 6.26 -4.19 -6.47
N ILE A 199 5.74 -3.18 -7.15
CA ILE A 199 4.30 -2.84 -7.18
C ILE A 199 3.78 -3.14 -8.57
N GLN A 200 2.79 -4.03 -8.69
CA GLN A 200 2.17 -4.42 -9.96
C GLN A 200 0.69 -4.05 -9.93
N ILE A 201 0.24 -3.24 -10.88
CA ILE A 201 -1.10 -2.66 -10.90
C ILE A 201 -1.77 -3.01 -12.22
N THR A 202 -2.87 -3.77 -12.17
CA THR A 202 -3.64 -4.11 -13.36
C THR A 202 -4.38 -2.89 -13.91
N ASP A 203 -5.10 -2.17 -13.07
CA ASP A 203 -5.83 -0.94 -13.41
C ASP A 203 -5.23 0.24 -12.63
N ALA A 204 -4.27 0.94 -13.26
CA ALA A 204 -3.63 2.12 -12.71
C ALA A 204 -4.39 3.36 -13.16
N HIS A 205 -5.03 4.09 -12.23
CA HIS A 205 -5.93 5.17 -12.60
C HIS A 205 -5.75 6.46 -11.79
N ILE A 206 -6.26 7.55 -12.37
CA ILE A 206 -6.36 8.87 -11.77
C ILE A 206 -7.77 9.36 -12.02
N TYR A 207 -8.51 9.74 -10.97
CA TYR A 207 -9.84 10.33 -11.13
C TYR A 207 -9.75 11.69 -11.81
N VAL A 208 -10.73 12.01 -12.68
CA VAL A 208 -10.71 13.26 -13.47
C VAL A 208 -10.72 14.52 -12.60
N ASN A 209 -11.32 14.45 -11.40
CA ASN A 209 -11.30 15.55 -10.43
C ASN A 209 -9.96 15.69 -9.68
N HIS A 210 -8.97 14.84 -9.95
CA HIS A 210 -7.60 14.93 -9.41
C HIS A 210 -6.60 15.57 -10.40
N ASP A 211 -7.03 16.07 -11.56
CA ASP A 211 -6.14 16.58 -12.62
C ASP A 211 -5.23 17.73 -12.12
N TRP A 212 -5.81 18.72 -11.44
CA TRP A 212 -5.04 19.83 -10.88
C TRP A 212 -4.01 19.34 -9.84
N GLN A 213 -4.39 18.42 -8.96
CA GLN A 213 -3.53 17.87 -7.91
C GLN A 213 -2.39 17.05 -8.53
N SER A 214 -2.68 16.26 -9.58
CA SER A 214 -1.69 15.46 -10.29
C SER A 214 -0.66 16.36 -10.97
N SER A 215 -1.11 17.40 -11.67
CA SER A 215 -0.23 18.40 -12.31
C SER A 215 0.65 19.12 -11.29
N LYS A 216 0.06 19.55 -10.17
CA LYS A 216 0.80 20.20 -9.08
C LYS A 216 1.85 19.29 -8.46
N TYR A 217 1.52 18.00 -8.23
CA TYR A 217 2.47 17.05 -7.68
C TYR A 217 3.58 16.69 -8.67
N ILE A 218 3.28 16.45 -9.95
CA ILE A 218 4.29 16.17 -10.98
C ILE A 218 5.36 17.25 -10.99
N ASN A 219 4.97 18.51 -10.89
CA ASN A 219 5.86 19.68 -10.94
C ASN A 219 6.46 20.07 -9.58
N SER A 220 6.14 19.38 -8.48
CA SER A 220 6.66 19.70 -7.16
C SER A 220 8.14 19.37 -7.03
N GLN A 221 8.82 20.05 -6.09
CA GLN A 221 10.18 19.68 -5.68
C GLN A 221 10.17 18.35 -4.95
N MET A 222 11.18 17.51 -5.21
CA MET A 222 11.43 16.27 -4.48
C MET A 222 12.54 16.49 -3.46
N TYR A 223 12.44 15.81 -2.31
CA TYR A 223 13.44 15.82 -1.25
C TYR A 223 14.12 14.46 -1.13
N LYS A 224 15.10 14.35 -0.26
CA LYS A 224 15.73 13.07 0.08
C LYS A 224 14.72 12.18 0.81
N LEU A 225 14.73 10.86 0.53
CA LEU A 225 13.91 9.92 1.28
C LEU A 225 14.31 9.89 2.75
N PRO A 226 13.35 9.76 3.67
CA PRO A 226 13.61 9.62 5.09
C PRO A 226 14.17 8.25 5.43
N PHE A 227 14.56 8.09 6.69
CA PHE A 227 14.91 6.79 7.27
C PHE A 227 13.74 6.27 8.11
N LEU A 228 13.49 4.96 8.01
CA LEU A 228 12.59 4.28 8.91
C LEU A 228 13.34 3.91 10.19
N CYS A 229 12.85 4.34 11.33
CA CYS A 229 13.47 4.11 12.65
C CYS A 229 12.49 3.35 13.54
N LYS A 230 13.03 2.48 14.41
CA LYS A 230 12.25 1.80 15.45
C LYS A 230 12.08 2.70 16.67
N LYS A 231 10.91 2.65 17.29
CA LYS A 231 10.64 3.24 18.60
C LYS A 231 11.09 2.28 19.70
N SER A 232 11.51 2.81 20.85
CA SER A 232 11.92 1.99 22.01
C SER A 232 10.79 1.11 22.55
N GLU A 233 9.57 1.63 22.52
CA GLU A 233 8.35 0.94 22.93
C GLU A 233 7.74 0.02 21.85
N GLY A 234 8.40 -0.11 20.72
CA GLY A 234 7.95 -0.86 19.55
C GLY A 234 7.28 0.02 18.50
N GLY A 235 7.25 -0.50 17.25
CA GLY A 235 6.73 0.22 16.10
C GLY A 235 7.77 1.09 15.40
N TYR A 236 7.31 1.92 14.45
CA TYR A 236 8.18 2.68 13.56
C TYR A 236 7.81 4.17 13.51
N PHE A 237 8.79 5.00 13.17
CA PHE A 237 8.62 6.41 12.83
C PHE A 237 9.61 6.79 11.71
N LEU A 238 9.40 7.94 11.08
CA LEU A 238 10.34 8.47 10.09
C LEU A 238 11.22 9.55 10.70
N SER A 239 12.53 9.44 10.51
CA SER A 239 13.47 10.56 10.72
C SER A 239 13.73 11.26 9.39
N ASP A 240 13.92 12.59 9.44
CA ASP A 240 14.28 13.43 8.29
C ASP A 240 13.26 13.43 7.14
N TYR A 241 11.97 13.26 7.43
CA TYR A 241 10.93 13.37 6.42
C TYR A 241 10.69 14.84 6.04
N ASN A 242 11.47 15.34 5.10
CA ASN A 242 11.26 16.63 4.45
C ASN A 242 10.34 16.47 3.25
N HIS A 243 9.35 17.36 3.12
CA HIS A 243 8.32 17.23 2.10
C HIS A 243 7.79 18.59 1.62
N GLY A 244 7.18 18.61 0.44
CA GLY A 244 6.37 19.72 -0.06
C GLY A 244 5.08 19.95 0.76
N PRO A 245 4.30 20.96 0.40
CA PRO A 245 3.05 21.25 1.09
C PRO A 245 2.05 20.09 0.95
N HIS A 246 1.07 20.04 1.87
CA HIS A 246 -0.07 19.16 1.70
C HIS A 246 -0.87 19.56 0.44
N ILE A 247 -1.23 18.57 -0.36
CA ILE A 247 -2.17 18.71 -1.47
C ILE A 247 -3.40 17.91 -1.09
N GLU A 248 -4.50 18.59 -0.83
CA GLU A 248 -5.77 17.95 -0.55
C GLU A 248 -6.29 17.25 -1.81
N ILE A 249 -6.64 15.98 -1.67
CA ILE A 249 -7.15 15.13 -2.75
C ILE A 249 -8.51 14.60 -2.33
N PRO A 250 -9.58 14.87 -3.11
CA PRO A 250 -10.92 14.42 -2.79
C PRO A 250 -11.00 12.89 -2.75
N LEU A 251 -11.66 12.34 -1.73
CA LEU A 251 -12.00 10.93 -1.67
C LEU A 251 -13.27 10.68 -2.50
N ASN A 252 -13.16 9.89 -3.57
CA ASN A 252 -14.29 9.47 -4.39
C ASN A 252 -14.89 8.16 -3.83
N LYS A 253 -16.19 8.17 -3.52
CA LYS A 253 -16.93 7.10 -2.85
C LYS A 253 -17.99 6.48 -3.76
#